data_eb94db7b456a9ae3c0091b5dee5261a0
#
_entry.id   eb94db7b456a9ae3c0091b5dee5261a0
#
_cell.length_a   1.000
_cell.length_b   1.000
_cell.length_c   1.000
_cell.angle_alpha   90.00
_cell.angle_beta   90.00
_cell.angle_gamma   90.00
#
_symmetry.space_group_name_H-M   'P 1'
#
loop_
_entity.id
_entity.type
_entity.pdbx_description
1 polymer ?
#
loop_
_entity_poly.entity_id
_entity_poly.type
_entity_poly.pdbx_seq_one_letter_code
_entity_poly.pdbx_strand_id
1 'polypeptide(L)'
;MEMKKNLRKAVISFLAVSTAFSGALVTASLAAPDNNLITSVSAKEQGHITINANVGDNGVTQSLAGKKFNVYKIFDAENSAGMESINYTMNPAYEKALKKVTGKDTEYSIIDYIQTMNNNTVINNVEAPQLNESRYSNFRYFIEDLRNEIVAEKAGPTMTVTVPETAADSYTMDVDFGWYVVDEITPVEGTHSASSLCMVNTANPDVFINIKSDFPVIQKQIREDDSRGSIGSDKDGWNDVADFEIGQTVPYRYLTYVPNMNGYSSYYFSMRDRMDEALTFNPESVAVKIGDKTLVKDVDYKVVTEGIPSDETFQIQVTDLKATVNKYFYPEFNGSVPEMEKFYGQKIVVEYNATLNENASNDTGRPGFENDVKLEYSNNPDSDGTGQTGETPWDTVVCFTFRMDGIKVNDQDPEVKLEGAKFRLYSDSSCTKEVYVKEAANGDGYTVINRDSVKNDEAPAEAVEMVSNKNGIFNIVGLDSQTYYLKETKAPAGYRLLKDPIKIDIKATYDENNRINYIKGDGATDKTLQKLEASAHFKEFYTGAFTEYDSSLTTNIETGTLNIKVVNKVGSKLPATGSSMTLLLTVTGTGLMVAALIKRRKEAVE
;
A
#
# COMPACT_ATOMS: atom_id res chain seq x y z
N MET A 1 0.55 -14.89 22.53
CA MET A 1 -0.28 -15.28 23.68
C MET A 1 -1.05 -14.12 24.30
N GLU A 2 -0.60 -12.88 24.11
CA GLU A 2 -1.34 -11.67 24.54
C GLU A 2 -2.51 -11.29 23.63
N MET A 3 -2.39 -11.50 22.33
CA MET A 3 -3.46 -11.21 21.36
C MET A 3 -4.76 -12.00 21.60
N LYS A 4 -4.67 -13.24 22.16
CA LYS A 4 -5.85 -14.03 22.54
C LYS A 4 -6.54 -13.52 23.82
N LYS A 5 -5.85 -12.75 24.66
CA LYS A 5 -6.45 -12.14 25.86
C LYS A 5 -7.30 -10.91 25.53
N ASN A 6 -6.90 -10.15 24.54
CA ASN A 6 -7.64 -8.94 24.12
C ASN A 6 -8.91 -9.31 23.31
N LEU A 7 -8.85 -10.38 22.51
CA LEU A 7 -10.03 -10.90 21.83
C LEU A 7 -11.11 -11.39 22.80
N ARG A 8 -10.71 -12.02 23.92
CA ARG A 8 -11.65 -12.45 24.96
C ARG A 8 -12.29 -11.27 25.71
N LYS A 9 -11.59 -10.15 25.86
CA LYS A 9 -12.17 -8.95 26.49
C LYS A 9 -13.18 -8.23 25.58
N ALA A 10 -12.92 -8.18 24.28
CA ALA A 10 -13.87 -7.61 23.31
C ALA A 10 -15.15 -8.45 23.20
N VAL A 11 -15.04 -9.79 23.21
CA VAL A 11 -16.20 -10.71 23.18
C VAL A 11 -17.03 -10.63 24.48
N ILE A 12 -16.39 -10.42 25.64
CA ILE A 12 -17.10 -10.31 26.92
C ILE A 12 -17.88 -8.99 27.03
N SER A 13 -17.38 -7.89 26.44
CA SER A 13 -18.13 -6.64 26.40
C SER A 13 -19.37 -6.71 25.49
N PHE A 14 -19.33 -7.53 24.45
CA PHE A 14 -20.47 -7.72 23.53
C PHE A 14 -21.58 -8.62 24.14
N LEU A 15 -21.21 -9.60 24.97
CA LEU A 15 -22.18 -10.43 25.70
C LEU A 15 -22.88 -9.68 26.86
N ALA A 16 -22.20 -8.66 27.42
CA ALA A 16 -22.79 -7.88 28.52
C ALA A 16 -24.00 -7.02 28.08
N VAL A 17 -24.05 -6.60 26.80
CA VAL A 17 -25.19 -5.84 26.27
C VAL A 17 -26.39 -6.75 25.97
N SER A 18 -26.17 -8.02 25.60
CA SER A 18 -27.26 -8.98 25.36
C SER A 18 -27.83 -9.59 26.66
N THR A 19 -27.04 -9.68 27.72
CA THR A 19 -27.50 -10.28 29.00
C THR A 19 -28.21 -9.28 29.91
N ALA A 20 -28.08 -7.97 29.73
CA ALA A 20 -28.83 -6.97 30.49
C ALA A 20 -30.33 -6.97 30.16
N PHE A 21 -30.73 -7.48 28.98
CA PHE A 21 -32.13 -7.58 28.59
C PHE A 21 -32.85 -8.85 29.09
N SER A 22 -32.12 -9.91 29.42
CA SER A 22 -32.73 -11.19 29.83
C SER A 22 -32.97 -11.33 31.35
N GLY A 23 -32.63 -10.31 32.15
CA GLY A 23 -32.64 -10.40 33.61
C GLY A 23 -33.75 -9.65 34.35
N ALA A 24 -34.61 -8.88 33.68
CA ALA A 24 -35.67 -8.14 34.36
C ALA A 24 -37.08 -8.61 33.96
N LEU A 25 -37.40 -9.83 34.35
CA LEU A 25 -38.79 -10.17 34.54
C LEU A 25 -39.25 -9.49 35.85
N VAL A 26 -39.66 -8.22 35.74
CA VAL A 26 -40.35 -7.56 36.83
C VAL A 26 -41.85 -7.90 36.70
N THR A 27 -42.31 -8.79 37.53
CA THR A 27 -43.72 -8.92 37.81
C THR A 27 -44.17 -7.62 38.45
N ALA A 28 -44.82 -6.75 37.68
CA ALA A 28 -45.48 -5.57 38.20
C ALA A 28 -46.67 -6.05 39.08
N SER A 29 -46.54 -5.99 40.37
CA SER A 29 -47.70 -6.02 41.25
C SER A 29 -48.36 -4.65 41.23
N LEU A 30 -49.60 -4.58 40.76
CA LEU A 30 -50.46 -3.40 40.84
C LEU A 30 -50.73 -3.09 42.34
N ALA A 31 -49.97 -2.16 42.91
CA ALA A 31 -50.33 -1.46 44.12
C ALA A 31 -50.89 -0.09 43.75
N ALA A 32 -51.99 0.25 44.41
CA ALA A 32 -52.72 1.50 44.20
C ALA A 32 -51.81 2.75 44.38
N PRO A 33 -52.10 3.86 43.71
CA PRO A 33 -51.21 5.03 43.71
C PRO A 33 -51.23 5.71 45.09
N ASP A 34 -50.10 5.71 45.76
CA ASP A 34 -49.84 6.59 46.88
C ASP A 34 -49.43 7.98 46.36
N ASN A 35 -50.27 8.99 46.63
CA ASN A 35 -50.17 10.34 46.13
C ASN A 35 -49.05 11.21 46.77
N ASN A 36 -47.93 10.64 47.17
CA ASN A 36 -46.85 11.39 47.80
C ASN A 36 -45.48 11.18 47.12
N LEU A 37 -45.48 11.13 45.84
CA LEU A 37 -44.23 11.12 45.08
C LEU A 37 -44.14 12.39 44.23
N ILE A 38 -43.04 13.06 44.40
CA ILE A 38 -42.44 14.10 43.57
C ILE A 38 -42.24 15.42 44.30
N THR A 39 -41.12 15.50 44.97
CA THR A 39 -40.37 16.74 45.07
C THR A 39 -38.85 16.43 45.24
N SER A 40 -38.26 15.97 44.23
CA SER A 40 -36.85 16.25 43.96
C SER A 40 -36.66 16.14 42.44
N VAL A 41 -36.59 17.27 41.78
CA VAL A 41 -35.98 17.33 40.44
C VAL A 41 -34.52 16.96 40.65
N SER A 42 -34.23 15.66 40.56
CA SER A 42 -32.87 15.16 40.51
C SER A 42 -32.20 15.76 39.29
N ALA A 43 -31.00 16.27 39.43
CA ALA A 43 -30.18 16.63 38.30
C ALA A 43 -30.21 15.48 37.30
N LYS A 44 -30.43 15.75 36.01
CA LYS A 44 -30.40 14.72 34.95
C LYS A 44 -29.08 14.00 35.05
N GLU A 45 -29.17 12.70 35.25
CA GLU A 45 -27.97 11.86 35.29
C GLU A 45 -27.40 11.77 33.90
N GLN A 46 -26.09 12.01 33.77
CA GLN A 46 -25.37 12.03 32.50
C GLN A 46 -24.51 10.80 32.34
N GLY A 47 -24.36 10.35 31.14
CA GLY A 47 -23.47 9.30 30.73
C GLY A 47 -22.73 9.67 29.43
N HIS A 48 -22.01 8.75 28.89
CA HIS A 48 -21.16 8.98 27.74
C HIS A 48 -21.45 7.98 26.61
N ILE A 49 -21.46 8.47 25.40
CA ILE A 49 -21.38 7.64 24.19
C ILE A 49 -20.02 7.85 23.57
N THR A 50 -19.22 6.80 23.50
CA THR A 50 -17.92 6.82 22.82
C THR A 50 -18.03 6.07 21.50
N ILE A 51 -17.77 6.80 20.42
CA ILE A 51 -17.69 6.23 19.07
C ILE A 51 -16.23 5.87 18.83
N ASN A 52 -15.96 4.60 18.49
CA ASN A 52 -14.64 4.11 18.15
C ASN A 52 -14.51 3.93 16.65
N ALA A 53 -13.34 4.24 16.13
CA ALA A 53 -12.96 3.90 14.76
C ALA A 53 -12.97 2.38 14.55
N ASN A 54 -13.36 1.96 13.37
CA ASN A 54 -13.25 0.55 12.99
C ASN A 54 -11.82 0.24 12.60
N VAL A 55 -11.27 -0.86 13.12
CA VAL A 55 -9.99 -1.41 12.68
C VAL A 55 -10.33 -2.52 11.69
N GLY A 56 -10.00 -2.31 10.41
CA GLY A 56 -10.15 -3.34 9.39
C GLY A 56 -9.26 -4.56 9.66
N ASP A 57 -9.59 -5.70 9.08
CA ASP A 57 -8.80 -6.94 9.20
C ASP A 57 -7.36 -6.79 8.66
N ASN A 58 -7.13 -5.78 7.82
CA ASN A 58 -5.81 -5.38 7.32
C ASN A 58 -5.01 -4.48 8.28
N GLY A 59 -5.56 -4.19 9.47
CA GLY A 59 -4.94 -3.31 10.46
C GLY A 59 -5.06 -1.81 10.15
N VAL A 60 -5.76 -1.43 9.07
CA VAL A 60 -6.04 -0.02 8.76
C VAL A 60 -7.20 0.45 9.62
N THR A 61 -6.97 1.49 10.40
CA THR A 61 -8.01 2.16 11.18
C THR A 61 -8.73 3.17 10.29
N GLN A 62 -10.04 3.03 10.16
CA GLN A 62 -10.86 4.07 9.53
C GLN A 62 -10.93 5.27 10.47
N SER A 63 -10.26 6.38 10.10
CA SER A 63 -10.27 7.58 10.90
C SER A 63 -11.67 8.13 11.11
N LEU A 64 -11.95 8.59 12.33
CA LEU A 64 -13.17 9.35 12.66
C LEU A 64 -13.09 10.82 12.29
N ALA A 65 -11.90 11.33 12.00
CA ALA A 65 -11.68 12.76 11.74
C ALA A 65 -12.64 13.29 10.68
N GLY A 66 -13.32 14.38 11.00
CA GLY A 66 -14.29 15.03 10.11
C GLY A 66 -15.65 14.31 9.94
N LYS A 67 -15.82 13.09 10.48
CA LYS A 67 -17.08 12.35 10.37
C LYS A 67 -18.21 13.06 11.13
N LYS A 68 -19.44 12.95 10.61
CA LYS A 68 -20.63 13.57 11.20
C LYS A 68 -21.64 12.51 11.60
N PHE A 69 -22.28 12.74 12.74
CA PHE A 69 -23.29 11.85 13.29
C PHE A 69 -24.53 12.64 13.71
N ASN A 70 -25.71 12.17 13.31
CA ASN A 70 -26.97 12.55 13.91
C ASN A 70 -27.25 11.61 15.09
N VAL A 71 -27.65 12.18 16.21
CA VAL A 71 -27.99 11.46 17.42
C VAL A 71 -29.46 11.72 17.75
N TYR A 72 -30.25 10.67 17.76
CA TYR A 72 -31.69 10.73 18.03
C TYR A 72 -31.97 10.09 19.39
N LYS A 73 -32.42 10.88 20.37
CA LYS A 73 -32.84 10.37 21.67
C LYS A 73 -34.27 9.87 21.58
N ILE A 74 -34.46 8.59 21.37
CA ILE A 74 -35.76 7.97 21.11
C ILE A 74 -36.64 7.91 22.37
N PHE A 75 -36.01 7.59 23.51
CA PHE A 75 -36.64 7.56 24.82
C PHE A 75 -35.78 8.30 25.84
N ASP A 76 -36.40 9.05 26.74
CA ASP A 76 -35.80 9.46 27.99
C ASP A 76 -35.75 8.27 28.94
N ALA A 77 -34.70 8.16 29.76
CA ALA A 77 -34.55 7.14 30.79
C ALA A 77 -34.35 7.79 32.15
N GLU A 78 -35.18 7.41 33.13
CA GLU A 78 -35.10 7.89 34.49
C GLU A 78 -35.04 6.68 35.44
N ASN A 79 -34.18 6.75 36.46
CA ASN A 79 -34.14 5.71 37.51
C ASN A 79 -35.32 5.84 38.43
N SER A 80 -35.86 4.70 38.87
CA SER A 80 -36.76 4.67 40.00
C SER A 80 -36.02 5.07 41.29
N ALA A 81 -36.77 5.54 42.30
CA ALA A 81 -36.25 6.04 43.58
C ALA A 81 -35.34 5.02 44.35
N GLY A 82 -35.36 3.76 43.99
CA GLY A 82 -34.51 2.70 44.56
C GLY A 82 -33.42 2.18 43.61
N MET A 83 -33.24 2.75 42.45
CA MET A 83 -32.35 2.24 41.36
C MET A 83 -32.67 0.79 40.93
N GLU A 84 -33.85 0.29 41.25
CA GLU A 84 -34.26 -1.10 40.97
C GLU A 84 -34.89 -1.26 39.59
N SER A 85 -35.30 -0.13 38.96
CA SER A 85 -35.91 -0.12 37.62
C SER A 85 -35.64 1.18 36.89
N ILE A 86 -35.74 1.15 35.57
CA ILE A 86 -35.59 2.31 34.70
C ILE A 86 -36.96 2.58 34.06
N ASN A 87 -37.42 3.82 34.14
CA ASN A 87 -38.62 4.28 33.46
C ASN A 87 -38.20 4.90 32.13
N TYR A 88 -38.91 4.51 31.08
CA TYR A 88 -38.71 5.06 29.75
C TYR A 88 -39.90 5.94 29.37
N THR A 89 -39.61 7.13 28.85
CA THR A 89 -40.62 8.04 28.32
C THR A 89 -40.30 8.31 26.86
N MET A 90 -41.28 8.10 25.99
CA MET A 90 -41.12 8.27 24.56
C MET A 90 -40.91 9.75 24.21
N ASN A 91 -39.88 10.02 23.39
CA ASN A 91 -39.70 11.38 22.87
C ASN A 91 -40.80 11.70 21.84
N PRO A 92 -41.59 12.75 22.06
CA PRO A 92 -42.71 13.10 21.16
C PRO A 92 -42.27 13.40 19.72
N ALA A 93 -41.01 13.80 19.52
CA ALA A 93 -40.47 14.07 18.19
C ALA A 93 -40.44 12.84 17.28
N TYR A 94 -40.37 11.64 17.86
CA TYR A 94 -40.24 10.38 17.13
C TYR A 94 -41.45 9.44 17.32
N GLU A 95 -42.49 9.93 18.00
CA GLU A 95 -43.70 9.15 18.28
C GLU A 95 -44.34 8.58 17.02
N LYS A 96 -44.45 9.39 15.97
CA LYS A 96 -45.09 8.99 14.72
C LYS A 96 -44.31 7.89 14.00
N ALA A 97 -42.97 8.01 13.92
CA ALA A 97 -42.12 7.01 13.35
C ALA A 97 -42.19 5.68 14.13
N LEU A 98 -42.15 5.77 15.48
CA LEU A 98 -42.28 4.62 16.35
C LEU A 98 -43.62 3.89 16.16
N LYS A 99 -44.72 4.61 16.13
CA LYS A 99 -46.06 4.04 15.88
C LYS A 99 -46.12 3.31 14.54
N LYS A 100 -45.57 3.91 13.51
CA LYS A 100 -45.59 3.34 12.15
C LYS A 100 -44.77 2.06 12.05
N VAL A 101 -43.55 2.07 12.57
CA VAL A 101 -42.63 0.91 12.48
C VAL A 101 -43.07 -0.24 13.39
N THR A 102 -43.58 0.07 14.57
CA THR A 102 -44.03 -0.98 15.51
C THR A 102 -45.46 -1.46 15.25
N GLY A 103 -46.29 -0.67 14.56
CA GLY A 103 -47.73 -0.91 14.43
C GLY A 103 -48.48 -0.81 15.77
N LYS A 104 -47.94 -0.07 16.75
CA LYS A 104 -48.51 0.11 18.09
C LYS A 104 -48.90 1.57 18.32
N ASP A 105 -49.93 1.80 19.09
CA ASP A 105 -50.53 3.15 19.27
C ASP A 105 -50.16 3.82 20.59
N THR A 106 -49.72 3.07 21.61
CA THR A 106 -49.41 3.61 22.93
C THR A 106 -47.92 3.42 23.28
N GLU A 107 -47.39 4.36 24.08
CA GLU A 107 -46.01 4.25 24.60
C GLU A 107 -45.71 2.90 25.22
N TYR A 108 -46.58 2.43 26.10
CA TYR A 108 -46.43 1.13 26.76
C TYR A 108 -46.35 -0.04 25.74
N SER A 109 -47.27 -0.05 24.76
CA SER A 109 -47.28 -1.12 23.76
C SER A 109 -46.08 -1.08 22.80
N ILE A 110 -45.50 0.10 22.56
CA ILE A 110 -44.28 0.28 21.78
C ILE A 110 -43.08 -0.26 22.58
N ILE A 111 -42.97 0.12 23.85
CA ILE A 111 -41.88 -0.34 24.72
C ILE A 111 -41.96 -1.88 24.89
N ASP A 112 -43.13 -2.42 25.13
CA ASP A 112 -43.37 -3.88 25.24
C ASP A 112 -42.97 -4.58 23.93
N TYR A 113 -43.38 -4.07 22.79
CA TYR A 113 -42.99 -4.60 21.47
C TYR A 113 -41.47 -4.62 21.29
N ILE A 114 -40.77 -3.56 21.65
CA ILE A 114 -39.32 -3.47 21.55
C ILE A 114 -38.66 -4.47 22.52
N GLN A 115 -39.18 -4.63 23.72
CA GLN A 115 -38.68 -5.60 24.71
C GLN A 115 -38.85 -7.06 24.27
N THR A 116 -39.84 -7.33 23.43
CA THR A 116 -40.05 -8.70 22.88
C THR A 116 -39.11 -9.00 21.70
N MET A 117 -38.40 -7.99 21.17
CA MET A 117 -37.42 -8.18 20.09
C MET A 117 -36.15 -8.80 20.65
N ASN A 118 -36.08 -10.10 20.61
CA ASN A 118 -34.84 -10.82 20.92
C ASN A 118 -33.80 -10.58 19.83
N ASN A 119 -32.53 -10.72 20.19
CA ASN A 119 -31.44 -10.92 19.22
C ASN A 119 -31.66 -12.27 18.50
N ASN A 120 -32.68 -12.33 17.68
CA ASN A 120 -33.10 -13.56 17.05
C ASN A 120 -32.22 -13.79 15.80
N THR A 121 -31.49 -14.90 15.81
CA THR A 121 -30.65 -15.34 14.69
C THR A 121 -31.46 -15.89 13.51
N VAL A 122 -32.78 -15.94 13.63
CA VAL A 122 -33.68 -16.45 12.58
C VAL A 122 -34.38 -15.29 11.86
N ILE A 123 -34.08 -15.12 10.59
CA ILE A 123 -34.72 -14.14 9.72
C ILE A 123 -35.46 -14.90 8.62
N ASN A 124 -36.76 -14.62 8.47
CA ASN A 124 -37.59 -15.27 7.46
C ASN A 124 -37.51 -16.81 7.46
N ASN A 125 -37.42 -17.42 8.65
CA ASN A 125 -37.26 -18.87 8.87
C ASN A 125 -35.97 -19.49 8.30
N VAL A 126 -34.96 -18.69 8.02
CA VAL A 126 -33.63 -19.15 7.62
C VAL A 126 -32.67 -18.88 8.77
N GLU A 127 -31.96 -19.91 9.22
CA GLU A 127 -30.90 -19.71 10.23
C GLU A 127 -29.83 -18.77 9.68
N ALA A 128 -29.52 -17.72 10.43
CA ALA A 128 -28.41 -16.84 10.10
C ALA A 128 -27.10 -17.66 10.09
N PRO A 129 -26.26 -17.48 9.10
CA PRO A 129 -24.95 -18.12 9.12
C PRO A 129 -24.15 -17.62 10.30
N GLN A 130 -23.22 -18.44 10.80
CA GLN A 130 -22.43 -18.25 12.02
C GLN A 130 -21.49 -17.02 12.02
N LEU A 131 -21.65 -16.12 11.10
CA LEU A 131 -20.90 -14.89 10.98
C LEU A 131 -21.68 -13.76 11.63
N ASN A 132 -21.33 -13.43 12.87
CA ASN A 132 -21.84 -12.26 13.58
C ASN A 132 -23.38 -12.20 13.66
N GLU A 133 -23.96 -13.12 14.38
CA GLU A 133 -25.41 -13.33 14.56
C GLU A 133 -26.21 -12.06 14.86
N SER A 134 -25.61 -11.07 15.56
CA SER A 134 -26.26 -9.80 15.89
C SER A 134 -26.61 -8.91 14.70
N ARG A 135 -26.00 -9.12 13.52
CA ARG A 135 -26.29 -8.37 12.30
C ARG A 135 -27.64 -8.68 11.69
N TYR A 136 -28.14 -9.88 11.90
CA TYR A 136 -29.33 -10.40 11.27
C TYR A 136 -30.50 -10.50 12.24
N SER A 137 -30.40 -9.82 13.39
CA SER A 137 -31.50 -9.82 14.37
C SER A 137 -32.68 -8.98 13.89
N ASN A 138 -33.88 -9.39 14.24
CA ASN A 138 -35.10 -8.58 14.04
C ASN A 138 -34.96 -7.19 14.65
N PHE A 139 -34.19 -7.09 15.72
CA PHE A 139 -33.90 -5.83 16.38
C PHE A 139 -33.05 -4.90 15.50
N ARG A 140 -32.10 -5.42 14.73
CA ARG A 140 -31.30 -4.63 13.81
C ARG A 140 -32.15 -4.04 12.69
N TYR A 141 -33.01 -4.84 12.08
CA TYR A 141 -33.94 -4.37 11.04
C TYR A 141 -34.91 -3.32 11.59
N PHE A 142 -35.43 -3.55 12.80
CA PHE A 142 -36.27 -2.56 13.47
C PHE A 142 -35.57 -1.20 13.60
N ILE A 143 -34.29 -1.16 13.96
CA ILE A 143 -33.52 0.07 14.09
C ILE A 143 -33.33 0.76 12.75
N GLU A 144 -33.06 -0.01 11.69
CA GLU A 144 -32.93 0.52 10.34
C GLU A 144 -34.26 1.08 9.84
N ASP A 145 -35.37 0.36 10.02
CA ASP A 145 -36.71 0.82 9.68
C ASP A 145 -37.09 2.10 10.47
N LEU A 146 -36.80 2.11 11.77
CA LEU A 146 -37.05 3.28 12.61
C LEU A 146 -36.26 4.52 12.12
N ARG A 147 -34.99 4.34 11.85
CA ARG A 147 -34.14 5.39 11.32
C ARG A 147 -34.68 5.90 9.97
N ASN A 148 -35.00 5.01 9.04
CA ASN A 148 -35.52 5.36 7.73
C ASN A 148 -36.84 6.14 7.83
N GLU A 149 -37.72 5.73 8.75
CA GLU A 149 -38.96 6.42 8.98
C GLU A 149 -38.76 7.81 9.61
N ILE A 150 -37.86 7.96 10.59
CA ILE A 150 -37.46 9.25 11.18
C ILE A 150 -37.01 10.22 10.09
N VAL A 151 -36.17 9.75 9.17
CA VAL A 151 -35.65 10.54 8.06
C VAL A 151 -36.76 10.88 7.07
N ALA A 152 -37.62 9.92 6.70
CA ALA A 152 -38.76 10.12 5.81
C ALA A 152 -39.76 11.16 6.35
N GLU A 153 -39.98 11.18 7.66
CA GLU A 153 -40.85 12.17 8.33
C GLU A 153 -40.14 13.50 8.57
N LYS A 154 -38.89 13.65 8.22
CA LYS A 154 -38.05 14.84 8.44
C LYS A 154 -37.99 15.26 9.92
N ALA A 155 -38.08 14.30 10.83
CA ALA A 155 -37.87 14.56 12.24
C ALA A 155 -36.37 14.83 12.48
N GLY A 156 -36.06 16.01 13.01
CA GLY A 156 -34.68 16.43 13.24
C GLY A 156 -33.99 15.60 14.33
N PRO A 157 -32.69 15.49 14.31
CA PRO A 157 -31.94 14.83 15.38
C PRO A 157 -31.98 15.63 16.68
N THR A 158 -31.80 14.96 17.80
CA THR A 158 -31.63 15.61 19.12
C THR A 158 -30.37 16.46 19.14
N MET A 159 -29.31 15.93 18.51
CA MET A 159 -28.03 16.64 18.30
C MET A 159 -27.33 16.12 17.05
N THR A 160 -26.52 16.99 16.44
CA THR A 160 -25.58 16.61 15.38
C THR A 160 -24.16 16.86 15.87
N VAL A 161 -23.30 15.88 15.67
CA VAL A 161 -21.89 15.92 16.10
C VAL A 161 -21.00 15.86 14.87
N THR A 162 -19.97 16.71 14.84
CA THR A 162 -18.84 16.59 13.90
C THR A 162 -17.60 16.23 14.70
N VAL A 163 -16.98 15.10 14.38
CA VAL A 163 -15.75 14.65 15.04
C VAL A 163 -14.60 15.58 14.64
N PRO A 164 -13.85 16.14 15.60
CA PRO A 164 -12.69 16.97 15.30
C PRO A 164 -11.63 16.21 14.49
N GLU A 165 -10.88 16.92 13.65
CA GLU A 165 -9.78 16.36 12.85
C GLU A 165 -8.68 15.70 13.71
N THR A 166 -8.58 16.08 14.97
CA THR A 166 -7.61 15.52 15.94
C THR A 166 -8.06 14.24 16.61
N ALA A 167 -9.33 13.83 16.47
CA ALA A 167 -9.91 12.65 17.12
C ALA A 167 -10.05 11.49 16.10
N ALA A 168 -8.93 10.95 15.65
CA ALA A 168 -8.92 9.92 14.60
C ALA A 168 -9.45 8.55 15.06
N ASP A 169 -9.18 8.15 16.30
CA ASP A 169 -9.43 6.77 16.78
C ASP A 169 -10.71 6.64 17.59
N SER A 170 -11.09 7.66 18.34
CA SER A 170 -12.30 7.67 19.16
C SER A 170 -12.82 9.08 19.42
N TYR A 171 -14.13 9.18 19.62
CA TYR A 171 -14.79 10.43 20.01
C TYR A 171 -15.86 10.15 21.06
N THR A 172 -15.80 10.86 22.19
CA THR A 172 -16.75 10.73 23.30
C THR A 172 -17.64 11.96 23.37
N MET A 173 -18.93 11.74 23.54
CA MET A 173 -19.94 12.77 23.76
C MET A 173 -20.69 12.53 25.06
N ASP A 174 -20.99 13.62 25.79
CA ASP A 174 -21.84 13.60 26.97
C ASP A 174 -23.32 13.59 26.56
N VAL A 175 -24.10 12.72 27.16
CA VAL A 175 -25.55 12.59 26.89
C VAL A 175 -26.32 12.37 28.19
N ASP A 176 -27.57 12.86 28.25
CA ASP A 176 -28.50 12.47 29.32
C ASP A 176 -28.86 10.98 29.20
N PHE A 177 -29.29 10.33 30.28
CA PHE A 177 -29.76 8.94 30.19
C PHE A 177 -30.94 8.81 29.23
N GLY A 178 -30.89 7.78 28.39
CA GLY A 178 -31.93 7.53 27.38
C GLY A 178 -31.56 6.41 26.41
N TRP A 179 -32.46 6.22 25.47
CA TRP A 179 -32.26 5.36 24.30
C TRP A 179 -31.91 6.20 23.08
N TYR A 180 -30.81 5.85 22.40
CA TYR A 180 -30.27 6.65 21.31
C TYR A 180 -30.08 5.82 20.05
N VAL A 181 -30.50 6.38 18.91
CA VAL A 181 -30.03 5.98 17.59
C VAL A 181 -28.95 6.96 17.18
N VAL A 182 -27.77 6.44 16.86
CA VAL A 182 -26.61 7.21 16.35
C VAL A 182 -26.45 6.86 14.88
N ASP A 183 -26.65 7.84 14.02
CA ASP A 183 -26.63 7.69 12.56
C ASP A 183 -25.47 8.47 11.96
N GLU A 184 -24.56 7.77 11.27
CA GLU A 184 -23.46 8.43 10.57
C GLU A 184 -23.99 9.14 9.32
N ILE A 185 -23.78 10.44 9.24
CA ILE A 185 -24.17 11.29 8.12
C ILE A 185 -22.99 12.00 7.49
N THR A 186 -21.80 11.36 7.52
CA THR A 186 -20.61 11.92 6.89
C THR A 186 -20.96 12.35 5.47
N PRO A 187 -20.62 13.59 5.05
CA PRO A 187 -21.10 14.11 3.80
C PRO A 187 -20.37 13.54 2.58
N VAL A 188 -20.77 12.36 2.23
CA VAL A 188 -20.91 12.02 0.82
C VAL A 188 -22.40 12.23 0.58
N GLU A 189 -22.77 13.24 -0.15
CA GLU A 189 -24.18 13.57 -0.40
C GLU A 189 -24.93 12.30 -0.80
N GLY A 190 -25.97 11.95 -0.04
CA GLY A 190 -26.83 10.82 -0.34
C GLY A 190 -26.50 9.48 0.31
N THR A 191 -25.43 9.36 1.10
CA THR A 191 -25.14 8.09 1.79
C THR A 191 -25.93 7.93 3.07
N HIS A 192 -26.61 6.81 3.16
CA HIS A 192 -27.22 6.33 4.39
C HIS A 192 -26.32 5.25 4.98
N SER A 193 -25.51 5.61 5.97
CA SER A 193 -24.71 4.63 6.69
C SER A 193 -25.56 3.88 7.72
N ALA A 194 -25.09 2.72 8.12
CA ALA A 194 -25.77 1.91 9.11
C ALA A 194 -25.86 2.62 10.46
N SER A 195 -27.09 2.79 10.96
CA SER A 195 -27.34 3.37 12.28
C SER A 195 -26.95 2.40 13.39
N SER A 196 -26.40 2.91 14.47
CA SER A 196 -26.11 2.16 15.69
C SER A 196 -27.10 2.55 16.80
N LEU A 197 -27.62 1.55 17.51
CA LEU A 197 -28.41 1.78 18.71
C LEU A 197 -27.54 1.65 19.95
N CYS A 198 -27.70 2.58 20.88
CA CYS A 198 -27.13 2.45 22.20
C CYS A 198 -28.12 2.88 23.30
N MET A 199 -27.97 2.29 24.47
CA MET A 199 -28.74 2.64 25.65
C MET A 199 -27.77 3.11 26.73
N VAL A 200 -27.97 4.34 27.19
CA VAL A 200 -27.20 4.96 28.27
C VAL A 200 -28.06 5.09 29.51
N ASN A 201 -27.65 4.45 30.60
CA ASN A 201 -28.37 4.50 31.88
C ASN A 201 -27.40 4.25 33.03
N THR A 202 -27.89 4.21 34.28
CA THR A 202 -27.07 3.94 35.48
C THR A 202 -26.34 2.60 35.46
N ALA A 203 -26.90 1.60 34.81
CA ALA A 203 -26.23 0.30 34.66
C ALA A 203 -25.13 0.33 33.60
N ASN A 204 -25.27 1.19 32.59
CA ASN A 204 -24.33 1.39 31.51
C ASN A 204 -24.13 2.90 31.25
N PRO A 205 -23.45 3.64 32.15
CA PRO A 205 -23.24 5.06 31.98
C PRO A 205 -22.27 5.37 30.83
N ASP A 206 -21.36 4.46 30.53
CA ASP A 206 -20.38 4.57 29.46
C ASP A 206 -20.64 3.53 28.38
N VAL A 207 -21.11 3.97 27.23
CA VAL A 207 -21.44 3.09 26.10
C VAL A 207 -20.43 3.30 24.97
N PHE A 208 -19.97 2.19 24.40
CA PHE A 208 -19.05 2.20 23.28
C PHE A 208 -19.76 1.72 22.02
N ILE A 209 -19.68 2.51 20.96
CA ILE A 209 -20.17 2.18 19.63
C ILE A 209 -18.95 2.03 18.73
N ASN A 210 -18.80 0.86 18.13
CA ASN A 210 -17.87 0.72 17.04
C ASN A 210 -18.58 1.13 15.75
N ILE A 211 -17.99 2.03 14.99
CA ILE A 211 -18.55 2.38 13.68
C ILE A 211 -18.62 1.11 12.84
N LYS A 212 -19.79 0.84 12.34
CA LYS A 212 -20.05 -0.19 11.34
C LYS A 212 -20.35 0.47 10.00
N SER A 213 -19.75 1.61 9.73
CA SER A 213 -19.80 2.17 8.39
C SER A 213 -19.07 1.19 7.49
N ASP A 214 -19.82 0.45 6.71
CA ASP A 214 -19.32 -0.45 5.69
C ASP A 214 -18.85 0.34 4.47
N PHE A 215 -18.02 1.37 4.71
CA PHE A 215 -17.29 1.98 3.62
C PHE A 215 -16.17 1.01 3.28
N PRO A 216 -16.21 0.41 2.09
CA PRO A 216 -15.12 -0.43 1.67
C PRO A 216 -13.83 0.38 1.70
N VAL A 217 -12.78 -0.25 2.12
CA VAL A 217 -11.41 0.29 2.10
C VAL A 217 -10.62 -0.46 1.05
N ILE A 218 -9.64 0.20 0.48
CA ILE A 218 -8.71 -0.43 -0.44
C ILE A 218 -7.28 -0.13 -0.01
N GLN A 219 -6.43 -1.15 -0.09
CA GLN A 219 -5.00 -1.05 0.16
C GLN A 219 -4.26 -1.49 -1.09
N LYS A 220 -3.30 -0.70 -1.52
CA LYS A 220 -2.36 -1.03 -2.58
C LYS A 220 -1.04 -1.48 -1.99
N GLN A 221 -0.39 -2.42 -2.64
CA GLN A 221 0.96 -2.87 -2.27
C GLN A 221 1.78 -3.14 -3.53
N ILE A 222 3.07 -2.92 -3.41
CA ILE A 222 4.11 -3.25 -4.38
C ILE A 222 4.96 -4.39 -3.81
N ARG A 223 5.46 -5.29 -4.65
CA ARG A 223 6.29 -6.40 -4.19
C ARG A 223 7.73 -6.23 -4.60
N GLU A 224 8.63 -6.22 -3.61
CA GLU A 224 10.07 -6.23 -3.79
C GLU A 224 10.54 -7.53 -4.45
N ASP A 225 11.52 -7.46 -5.35
CA ASP A 225 11.99 -8.60 -6.13
C ASP A 225 13.22 -9.29 -5.52
N ASP A 226 13.92 -8.64 -4.58
CA ASP A 226 15.07 -9.19 -3.91
C ASP A 226 14.87 -9.37 -2.40
N SER A 227 15.78 -10.15 -1.77
CA SER A 227 15.72 -10.43 -0.32
C SER A 227 16.32 -9.33 0.54
N ARG A 228 16.86 -8.28 -0.02
CA ARG A 228 17.54 -7.20 0.73
C ARG A 228 16.57 -6.23 1.35
N GLY A 229 15.44 -6.04 0.69
CA GLY A 229 14.32 -5.34 1.23
C GLY A 229 13.42 -6.23 2.08
N SER A 230 13.93 -7.13 2.87
CA SER A 230 13.10 -7.95 3.79
C SER A 230 12.42 -7.12 4.87
N ILE A 231 11.94 -6.04 4.48
CA ILE A 231 11.42 -4.94 5.14
C ILE A 231 9.95 -4.96 4.81
N GLY A 232 9.23 -5.72 5.32
CA GLY A 232 7.81 -5.70 5.20
C GLY A 232 7.23 -6.47 6.35
N SER A 233 6.16 -6.01 6.85
CA SER A 233 5.30 -6.76 7.75
C SER A 233 4.77 -8.03 7.08
N ASP A 234 4.87 -8.14 5.76
CA ASP A 234 4.42 -9.27 4.94
C ASP A 234 5.62 -10.16 4.59
N LYS A 235 5.52 -11.43 4.98
CA LYS A 235 6.56 -12.44 4.71
C LYS A 235 6.77 -12.72 3.22
N ASP A 236 5.83 -12.28 2.38
CA ASP A 236 5.84 -12.51 0.94
C ASP A 236 6.46 -11.33 0.16
N GLY A 237 7.04 -10.34 0.85
CA GLY A 237 7.72 -9.19 0.27
C GLY A 237 6.81 -8.06 -0.23
N TRP A 238 5.54 -8.06 0.14
CA TRP A 238 4.62 -6.98 -0.20
C TRP A 238 4.77 -5.78 0.74
N ASN A 239 4.89 -4.61 0.16
CA ASN A 239 5.27 -3.35 0.81
C ASN A 239 4.53 -2.14 0.25
N ASP A 240 4.82 -0.96 0.78
CA ASP A 240 4.39 0.33 0.22
C ASP A 240 5.46 0.94 -0.70
N VAL A 241 6.70 0.44 -0.60
CA VAL A 241 7.86 0.95 -1.37
C VAL A 241 8.71 -0.21 -1.85
N ALA A 242 9.25 -0.11 -3.07
CA ALA A 242 10.20 -1.04 -3.64
C ALA A 242 11.12 -0.34 -4.66
N ASP A 243 12.22 -0.99 -5.06
CA ASP A 243 13.08 -0.50 -6.12
C ASP A 243 13.35 -1.56 -7.20
N PHE A 244 13.60 -1.09 -8.44
CA PHE A 244 13.73 -1.96 -9.60
C PHE A 244 14.71 -1.42 -10.63
N GLU A 245 15.30 -2.31 -11.43
CA GLU A 245 15.97 -1.93 -12.67
C GLU A 245 14.96 -1.46 -13.72
N ILE A 246 15.33 -0.48 -14.54
CA ILE A 246 14.53 -0.13 -15.73
C ILE A 246 14.31 -1.38 -16.60
N GLY A 247 13.05 -1.59 -16.97
CA GLY A 247 12.60 -2.71 -17.75
C GLY A 247 12.18 -3.94 -16.98
N GLN A 248 12.35 -3.97 -15.67
CA GLN A 248 11.80 -5.05 -14.84
C GLN A 248 10.29 -4.98 -14.71
N THR A 249 9.71 -6.14 -14.49
CA THR A 249 8.30 -6.31 -14.16
C THR A 249 8.09 -6.00 -12.68
N VAL A 250 7.25 -5.01 -12.39
CA VAL A 250 6.90 -4.54 -11.05
C VAL A 250 5.54 -5.12 -10.65
N PRO A 251 5.49 -6.03 -9.67
CA PRO A 251 4.24 -6.64 -9.22
C PRO A 251 3.49 -5.73 -8.25
N TYR A 252 2.18 -5.62 -8.44
CA TYR A 252 1.25 -4.88 -7.59
C TYR A 252 0.10 -5.74 -7.13
N ARG A 253 -0.49 -5.41 -5.97
CA ARG A 253 -1.77 -5.97 -5.55
C ARG A 253 -2.66 -4.93 -4.87
N TYR A 254 -3.99 -5.15 -4.97
CA TYR A 254 -4.98 -4.50 -4.14
C TYR A 254 -5.53 -5.50 -3.13
N LEU A 255 -5.77 -5.01 -1.94
CA LEU A 255 -6.48 -5.72 -0.88
C LEU A 255 -7.72 -4.92 -0.49
N THR A 256 -8.88 -5.54 -0.61
CA THR A 256 -10.16 -4.99 -0.18
C THR A 256 -11.08 -6.12 0.27
N TYR A 257 -12.31 -5.82 0.62
CA TYR A 257 -13.26 -6.80 1.15
C TYR A 257 -14.62 -6.62 0.51
N VAL A 258 -15.38 -7.71 0.46
CA VAL A 258 -16.80 -7.66 0.10
C VAL A 258 -17.54 -6.79 1.12
N PRO A 259 -18.13 -5.66 0.68
CA PRO A 259 -18.84 -4.75 1.57
C PRO A 259 -20.21 -5.31 1.96
N ASN A 260 -20.87 -4.64 2.91
CA ASN A 260 -22.27 -4.91 3.19
C ASN A 260 -23.16 -4.39 2.06
N MET A 261 -23.75 -5.31 1.30
CA MET A 261 -24.60 -5.01 0.15
C MET A 261 -26.10 -5.22 0.46
N ASN A 262 -26.47 -5.32 1.75
CA ASN A 262 -27.89 -5.42 2.14
C ASN A 262 -28.66 -4.18 1.69
N GLY A 263 -29.89 -4.41 1.21
CA GLY A 263 -30.73 -3.35 0.66
C GLY A 263 -30.42 -2.95 -0.79
N TYR A 264 -29.25 -3.33 -1.34
CA TYR A 264 -28.91 -3.06 -2.73
C TYR A 264 -29.47 -4.12 -3.66
N SER A 265 -30.06 -3.71 -4.78
CA SER A 265 -30.47 -4.63 -5.87
C SER A 265 -29.27 -5.07 -6.70
N SER A 266 -28.31 -4.15 -6.92
CA SER A 266 -26.99 -4.38 -7.54
C SER A 266 -25.94 -3.54 -6.86
N TYR A 267 -24.66 -3.90 -6.94
CA TYR A 267 -23.59 -3.18 -6.28
C TYR A 267 -22.42 -2.93 -7.23
N TYR A 268 -22.23 -1.66 -7.61
CA TYR A 268 -21.10 -1.24 -8.43
C TYR A 268 -19.83 -1.18 -7.57
N PHE A 269 -18.72 -1.68 -8.14
CA PHE A 269 -17.45 -1.75 -7.44
C PHE A 269 -16.30 -1.64 -8.45
N SER A 270 -15.58 -0.54 -8.41
CA SER A 270 -14.53 -0.22 -9.37
C SER A 270 -13.27 0.23 -8.68
N MET A 271 -12.18 -0.44 -8.93
CA MET A 271 -10.84 -0.05 -8.51
C MET A 271 -10.25 0.84 -9.61
N ARG A 272 -10.00 2.11 -9.29
CA ARG A 272 -9.52 3.15 -10.20
C ARG A 272 -8.05 3.41 -9.90
N ASP A 273 -7.21 3.29 -10.91
CA ASP A 273 -5.76 3.34 -10.79
C ASP A 273 -5.17 4.49 -11.60
N ARG A 274 -4.14 5.12 -11.05
CA ARG A 274 -3.29 6.06 -11.78
C ARG A 274 -1.82 5.74 -11.50
N MET A 275 -1.05 5.65 -12.57
CA MET A 275 0.37 5.37 -12.53
C MET A 275 1.17 6.55 -13.03
N ASP A 276 2.37 6.74 -12.48
CA ASP A 276 3.38 7.59 -13.06
C ASP A 276 3.71 7.14 -14.50
N GLU A 277 4.11 8.08 -15.36
CA GLU A 277 4.45 7.80 -16.76
C GLU A 277 5.67 6.88 -16.94
N ALA A 278 6.47 6.72 -15.88
CA ALA A 278 7.56 5.75 -15.81
C ALA A 278 7.09 4.30 -15.65
N LEU A 279 5.81 4.08 -15.42
CA LEU A 279 5.20 2.74 -15.25
C LEU A 279 4.28 2.42 -16.43
N THR A 280 4.51 1.29 -17.08
CA THR A 280 3.67 0.79 -18.17
C THR A 280 2.82 -0.36 -17.69
N PHE A 281 1.50 -0.14 -17.58
CA PHE A 281 0.53 -1.15 -17.16
C PHE A 281 0.45 -2.33 -18.12
N ASN A 282 0.36 -3.56 -17.59
CA ASN A 282 0.10 -4.77 -18.36
C ASN A 282 -1.33 -5.29 -18.11
N PRO A 283 -2.32 -4.98 -18.97
CA PRO A 283 -3.72 -5.34 -18.76
C PRO A 283 -4.00 -6.85 -18.79
N GLU A 284 -3.13 -7.65 -19.39
CA GLU A 284 -3.27 -9.11 -19.44
C GLU A 284 -2.80 -9.81 -18.15
N SER A 285 -2.12 -9.09 -17.27
CA SER A 285 -1.63 -9.62 -16.00
C SER A 285 -2.67 -9.59 -14.88
N VAL A 286 -3.81 -8.92 -15.09
CA VAL A 286 -4.82 -8.72 -14.05
C VAL A 286 -5.50 -10.03 -13.67
N ALA A 287 -5.44 -10.36 -12.37
CA ALA A 287 -6.13 -11.49 -11.77
C ALA A 287 -6.92 -11.04 -10.53
N VAL A 288 -8.20 -11.37 -10.47
CA VAL A 288 -9.11 -10.99 -9.37
C VAL A 288 -9.59 -12.25 -8.65
N LYS A 289 -9.53 -12.22 -7.30
CA LYS A 289 -10.02 -13.30 -6.44
C LYS A 289 -10.93 -12.75 -5.35
N ILE A 290 -11.99 -13.48 -5.00
CA ILE A 290 -12.79 -13.27 -3.80
C ILE A 290 -12.67 -14.55 -2.95
N GLY A 291 -12.06 -14.44 -1.77
CA GLY A 291 -11.74 -15.63 -0.98
C GLY A 291 -10.89 -16.62 -1.78
N ASP A 292 -11.40 -17.85 -1.97
CA ASP A 292 -10.76 -18.91 -2.75
C ASP A 292 -11.21 -18.94 -4.24
N LYS A 293 -12.12 -18.05 -4.66
CA LYS A 293 -12.70 -18.04 -5.99
C LYS A 293 -11.95 -17.07 -6.92
N THR A 294 -11.48 -17.55 -8.04
CA THR A 294 -10.91 -16.72 -9.11
C THR A 294 -12.03 -16.26 -10.04
N LEU A 295 -12.10 -14.94 -10.24
CA LEU A 295 -13.05 -14.32 -11.15
C LEU A 295 -12.58 -14.41 -12.61
N VAL A 296 -13.54 -14.38 -13.55
CA VAL A 296 -13.28 -14.50 -14.98
C VAL A 296 -13.32 -13.11 -15.63
N LYS A 297 -12.21 -12.70 -16.25
CA LYS A 297 -12.12 -11.46 -17.03
C LYS A 297 -13.19 -11.42 -18.12
N ASP A 298 -13.77 -10.27 -18.37
CA ASP A 298 -14.85 -9.98 -19.33
C ASP A 298 -16.20 -10.66 -19.02
N VAL A 299 -16.28 -11.42 -17.93
CA VAL A 299 -17.51 -12.05 -17.42
C VAL A 299 -17.88 -11.47 -16.06
N ASP A 300 -16.97 -11.52 -15.10
CA ASP A 300 -17.18 -11.06 -13.72
C ASP A 300 -16.59 -9.68 -13.47
N TYR A 301 -15.53 -9.32 -14.17
CA TYR A 301 -14.91 -8.00 -14.12
C TYR A 301 -14.37 -7.58 -15.48
N LYS A 302 -14.17 -6.29 -15.66
CA LYS A 302 -13.57 -5.70 -16.87
C LYS A 302 -12.33 -4.90 -16.49
N VAL A 303 -11.33 -4.92 -17.37
CA VAL A 303 -10.19 -4.01 -17.35
C VAL A 303 -10.44 -2.93 -18.39
N VAL A 304 -10.57 -1.68 -17.95
CA VAL A 304 -10.92 -0.54 -18.80
C VAL A 304 -9.75 0.42 -18.85
N THR A 305 -9.24 0.71 -20.04
CA THR A 305 -8.11 1.61 -20.30
C THR A 305 -8.49 2.80 -21.17
N GLU A 306 -9.73 2.83 -21.68
CA GLU A 306 -10.22 3.88 -22.57
C GLU A 306 -11.58 4.41 -22.07
N GLY A 307 -11.84 5.71 -22.33
CA GLY A 307 -13.10 6.33 -21.90
C GLY A 307 -13.19 6.60 -20.38
N ILE A 308 -12.06 6.59 -19.70
CA ILE A 308 -11.90 6.90 -18.27
C ILE A 308 -11.39 8.34 -18.09
N PRO A 309 -11.43 8.91 -16.86
CA PRO A 309 -10.80 10.21 -16.57
C PRO A 309 -9.33 10.26 -17.01
N SER A 310 -8.91 11.44 -17.48
CA SER A 310 -7.56 11.61 -18.06
C SER A 310 -6.42 11.53 -17.05
N ASP A 311 -6.73 11.59 -15.77
CA ASP A 311 -5.80 11.43 -14.64
C ASP A 311 -5.71 9.98 -14.15
N GLU A 312 -6.43 9.05 -14.78
CA GLU A 312 -6.40 7.64 -14.47
C GLU A 312 -5.72 6.84 -15.60
N THR A 313 -5.04 5.78 -15.22
CA THR A 313 -4.36 4.87 -16.17
C THR A 313 -5.27 3.73 -16.60
N PHE A 314 -6.00 3.14 -15.66
CA PHE A 314 -6.96 2.06 -15.92
C PHE A 314 -7.96 1.92 -14.77
N GLN A 315 -9.01 1.13 -15.02
CA GLN A 315 -9.98 0.73 -14.00
C GLN A 315 -10.21 -0.78 -14.07
N ILE A 316 -10.41 -1.40 -12.91
CA ILE A 316 -10.88 -2.79 -12.80
C ILE A 316 -12.30 -2.72 -12.24
N GLN A 317 -13.29 -2.95 -13.10
CA GLN A 317 -14.71 -2.77 -12.80
C GLN A 317 -15.41 -4.11 -12.57
N VAL A 318 -16.01 -4.27 -11.39
CA VAL A 318 -17.01 -5.30 -11.12
C VAL A 318 -18.38 -4.61 -11.18
N THR A 319 -19.08 -4.74 -12.30
CA THR A 319 -20.31 -3.98 -12.58
C THR A 319 -21.42 -4.28 -11.57
N ASP A 320 -21.48 -5.52 -11.09
CA ASP A 320 -22.39 -5.96 -10.03
C ASP A 320 -21.69 -6.98 -9.14
N LEU A 321 -21.09 -6.47 -8.05
CA LEU A 321 -20.40 -7.29 -7.06
C LEU A 321 -21.37 -8.23 -6.33
N LYS A 322 -22.63 -7.77 -6.08
CA LYS A 322 -23.64 -8.60 -5.41
C LYS A 322 -23.99 -9.82 -6.24
N ALA A 323 -24.24 -9.65 -7.53
CA ALA A 323 -24.48 -10.76 -8.45
C ALA A 323 -23.27 -11.69 -8.56
N THR A 324 -22.06 -11.14 -8.61
CA THR A 324 -20.82 -11.92 -8.69
C THR A 324 -20.61 -12.77 -7.42
N VAL A 325 -20.79 -12.20 -6.23
CA VAL A 325 -20.72 -12.94 -4.97
C VAL A 325 -21.77 -14.04 -4.93
N ASN A 326 -23.02 -13.74 -5.31
CA ASN A 326 -24.10 -14.73 -5.35
C ASN A 326 -23.77 -15.89 -6.31
N LYS A 327 -23.26 -15.60 -7.49
CA LYS A 327 -22.88 -16.61 -8.49
C LYS A 327 -21.88 -17.63 -7.94
N TYR A 328 -20.88 -17.20 -7.20
CA TYR A 328 -19.78 -18.06 -6.74
C TYR A 328 -20.07 -18.75 -5.41
N PHE A 329 -20.86 -18.13 -4.55
CA PHE A 329 -21.06 -18.61 -3.19
C PHE A 329 -22.48 -19.09 -2.91
N TYR A 330 -23.46 -18.75 -3.78
CA TYR A 330 -24.87 -19.19 -3.67
C TYR A 330 -25.48 -19.60 -4.99
N PRO A 331 -24.86 -20.48 -5.76
CA PRO A 331 -25.35 -20.86 -7.10
C PRO A 331 -26.74 -21.49 -7.06
N GLU A 332 -27.16 -22.06 -5.92
CA GLU A 332 -28.48 -22.70 -5.74
C GLU A 332 -29.64 -21.71 -5.52
N PHE A 333 -29.38 -20.46 -5.18
CA PHE A 333 -30.44 -19.51 -4.81
C PHE A 333 -30.96 -18.64 -5.96
N ASN A 334 -30.43 -18.75 -7.17
CA ASN A 334 -30.99 -18.17 -8.40
C ASN A 334 -31.61 -16.76 -8.28
N GLY A 335 -30.97 -15.87 -7.56
CA GLY A 335 -31.42 -14.49 -7.32
C GLY A 335 -32.45 -14.31 -6.20
N SER A 336 -32.89 -15.39 -5.56
CA SER A 336 -33.78 -15.36 -4.39
C SER A 336 -33.02 -15.48 -3.08
N VAL A 337 -31.76 -15.08 -3.06
CA VAL A 337 -31.01 -14.99 -1.80
C VAL A 337 -31.77 -14.02 -0.91
N PRO A 338 -32.26 -14.44 0.27
CA PRO A 338 -32.73 -13.50 1.26
C PRO A 338 -31.65 -12.43 1.41
N GLU A 339 -32.01 -11.17 1.61
CA GLU A 339 -31.05 -10.05 1.74
C GLU A 339 -30.16 -10.20 2.96
N MET A 340 -29.56 -11.34 3.07
CA MET A 340 -28.60 -11.73 4.10
C MET A 340 -27.26 -11.84 3.47
N GLU A 341 -26.40 -10.92 3.84
CA GLU A 341 -25.06 -10.93 3.36
C GLU A 341 -24.23 -11.95 4.09
N LYS A 342 -24.07 -13.10 3.47
CA LYS A 342 -23.31 -14.19 4.04
C LYS A 342 -21.80 -14.07 3.80
N PHE A 343 -21.36 -13.14 2.94
CA PHE A 343 -19.94 -13.01 2.54
C PHE A 343 -19.35 -11.63 2.76
N TYR A 344 -20.00 -10.84 3.59
CA TYR A 344 -19.41 -9.64 4.12
C TYR A 344 -18.04 -9.94 4.73
N GLY A 345 -17.05 -9.11 4.39
CA GLY A 345 -15.69 -9.26 4.89
C GLY A 345 -14.85 -10.33 4.19
N GLN A 346 -15.38 -11.04 3.16
CA GLN A 346 -14.54 -11.89 2.33
C GLN A 346 -13.49 -11.05 1.61
N LYS A 347 -12.23 -11.48 1.70
CA LYS A 347 -11.10 -10.77 1.12
C LYS A 347 -11.20 -10.77 -0.40
N ILE A 348 -11.05 -9.60 -1.00
CA ILE A 348 -10.88 -9.40 -2.44
C ILE A 348 -9.40 -9.07 -2.68
N VAL A 349 -8.76 -9.86 -3.52
CA VAL A 349 -7.36 -9.66 -3.92
C VAL A 349 -7.31 -9.45 -5.43
N VAL A 350 -6.68 -8.36 -5.84
CA VAL A 350 -6.35 -8.12 -7.24
C VAL A 350 -4.84 -8.11 -7.36
N GLU A 351 -4.30 -8.94 -8.23
CA GLU A 351 -2.89 -8.93 -8.57
C GLU A 351 -2.72 -8.53 -10.04
N TYR A 352 -1.71 -7.72 -10.30
CA TYR A 352 -1.34 -7.29 -11.64
C TYR A 352 0.12 -6.84 -11.67
N ASN A 353 0.63 -6.49 -12.84
CA ASN A 353 1.97 -5.93 -12.95
C ASN A 353 2.03 -4.76 -13.93
N ALA A 354 3.10 -3.98 -13.77
CA ALA A 354 3.54 -2.98 -14.73
C ALA A 354 5.02 -3.21 -15.03
N THR A 355 5.54 -2.50 -16.02
CA THR A 355 6.97 -2.45 -16.32
C THR A 355 7.52 -1.07 -15.98
N LEU A 356 8.62 -0.99 -15.22
CA LEU A 356 9.35 0.26 -15.06
C LEU A 356 10.02 0.59 -16.40
N ASN A 357 9.52 1.60 -17.10
CA ASN A 357 9.93 1.93 -18.46
C ASN A 357 11.07 2.97 -18.50
N GLU A 358 11.50 3.32 -19.70
CA GLU A 358 12.65 4.22 -19.91
C GLU A 358 12.44 5.66 -19.44
N ASN A 359 11.19 6.10 -19.24
CA ASN A 359 10.92 7.43 -18.68
C ASN A 359 11.50 7.58 -17.28
N ALA A 360 11.64 6.48 -16.54
CA ALA A 360 12.28 6.46 -15.22
C ALA A 360 13.73 6.95 -15.24
N SER A 361 14.38 6.95 -16.41
CA SER A 361 15.76 7.46 -16.55
C SER A 361 15.89 8.97 -16.35
N ASN A 362 14.79 9.71 -16.41
CA ASN A 362 14.80 11.17 -16.31
C ASN A 362 14.78 11.65 -14.85
N ASP A 363 14.17 10.88 -13.93
CA ASP A 363 13.89 11.29 -12.55
C ASP A 363 14.23 10.18 -11.53
N THR A 364 15.48 9.70 -11.54
CA THR A 364 15.95 8.73 -10.55
C THR A 364 16.03 9.33 -9.14
N GLY A 365 15.85 8.52 -8.11
CA GLY A 365 15.87 8.97 -6.72
C GLY A 365 14.53 9.57 -6.28
N ARG A 366 14.56 10.68 -5.55
CA ARG A 366 13.34 11.31 -5.02
C ARG A 366 12.58 12.11 -6.08
N PRO A 367 11.23 12.13 -6.01
CA PRO A 367 10.39 11.52 -4.98
C PRO A 367 10.12 10.03 -5.22
N GLY A 368 10.49 9.45 -6.36
CA GLY A 368 10.11 8.13 -6.85
C GLY A 368 8.87 8.16 -7.73
N PHE A 369 8.47 7.01 -8.27
CA PHE A 369 7.36 6.85 -9.20
C PHE A 369 6.15 6.29 -8.49
N GLU A 370 5.08 7.09 -8.45
CA GLU A 370 3.85 6.75 -7.74
C GLU A 370 2.96 5.81 -8.53
N ASN A 371 2.24 4.98 -7.80
CA ASN A 371 1.15 4.20 -8.34
C ASN A 371 0.03 4.17 -7.29
N ASP A 372 -1.12 4.75 -7.63
CA ASP A 372 -2.22 5.01 -6.71
C ASP A 372 -3.43 4.17 -7.06
N VAL A 373 -4.26 3.89 -6.06
CA VAL A 373 -5.58 3.29 -6.26
C VAL A 373 -6.61 3.97 -5.39
N LYS A 374 -7.82 4.15 -5.89
CA LYS A 374 -9.02 4.42 -5.11
C LYS A 374 -10.12 3.45 -5.50
N LEU A 375 -11.07 3.26 -4.61
CA LEU A 375 -12.25 2.46 -4.86
C LEU A 375 -13.45 3.39 -5.08
N GLU A 376 -14.20 3.16 -6.15
CA GLU A 376 -15.53 3.71 -6.38
C GLU A 376 -16.56 2.61 -6.17
N TYR A 377 -17.60 2.88 -5.38
CA TYR A 377 -18.57 1.87 -4.96
C TYR A 377 -19.98 2.45 -4.80
N SER A 378 -21.00 1.60 -4.94
CA SER A 378 -22.39 1.98 -4.68
C SER A 378 -22.58 2.42 -3.23
N ASN A 379 -23.19 3.58 -3.01
CA ASN A 379 -23.37 4.15 -1.68
C ASN A 379 -24.85 4.49 -1.33
N ASN A 380 -25.78 4.18 -2.21
CA ASN A 380 -27.21 4.38 -1.98
C ASN A 380 -28.00 3.13 -2.38
N PRO A 381 -28.61 2.40 -1.42
CA PRO A 381 -29.39 1.20 -1.70
C PRO A 381 -30.70 1.48 -2.47
N ASP A 382 -31.22 2.72 -2.39
CA ASP A 382 -32.44 3.13 -3.10
C ASP A 382 -32.19 3.46 -4.58
N SER A 383 -30.96 3.30 -5.05
CA SER A 383 -30.53 3.64 -6.41
C SER A 383 -29.99 2.41 -7.12
N ASP A 384 -30.57 2.05 -8.26
CA ASP A 384 -30.18 0.89 -9.03
C ASP A 384 -28.84 1.07 -9.79
N GLY A 385 -28.09 -0.01 -9.93
CA GLY A 385 -26.88 -0.10 -10.74
C GLY A 385 -25.75 0.79 -10.21
N THR A 386 -25.16 1.60 -11.08
CA THR A 386 -24.11 2.55 -10.72
C THR A 386 -24.63 3.74 -9.92
N GLY A 387 -25.93 3.99 -9.95
CA GLY A 387 -26.71 4.99 -9.16
C GLY A 387 -25.90 6.14 -8.58
N GLN A 388 -25.96 6.29 -7.28
CA GLN A 388 -25.04 7.14 -6.53
C GLN A 388 -23.85 6.31 -6.07
N THR A 389 -22.64 6.83 -6.28
CA THR A 389 -21.40 6.20 -5.87
C THR A 389 -20.67 7.06 -4.84
N GLY A 390 -19.86 6.39 -4.01
CA GLY A 390 -18.86 6.99 -3.14
C GLY A 390 -17.48 6.57 -3.56
N GLU A 391 -16.47 7.29 -3.09
CA GLU A 391 -15.07 6.98 -3.37
C GLU A 391 -14.25 6.90 -2.07
N THR A 392 -13.25 6.04 -2.05
CA THR A 392 -12.23 6.08 -0.99
C THR A 392 -11.19 7.16 -1.29
N PRO A 393 -10.39 7.60 -0.31
CA PRO A 393 -9.14 8.28 -0.60
C PRO A 393 -8.23 7.43 -1.49
N TRP A 394 -7.27 8.08 -2.16
CA TRP A 394 -6.20 7.39 -2.86
C TRP A 394 -5.27 6.68 -1.86
N ASP A 395 -4.84 5.49 -2.20
CA ASP A 395 -3.80 4.74 -1.51
C ASP A 395 -2.61 4.54 -2.46
N THR A 396 -1.42 4.96 -2.04
CA THR A 396 -0.23 5.14 -2.87
C THR A 396 0.84 4.12 -2.52
N VAL A 397 1.54 3.61 -3.54
CA VAL A 397 2.82 2.92 -3.40
C VAL A 397 3.85 3.59 -4.29
N VAL A 398 5.13 3.46 -3.95
CA VAL A 398 6.21 4.17 -4.63
C VAL A 398 7.29 3.20 -5.11
N CYS A 399 7.70 3.36 -6.38
CA CYS A 399 8.78 2.62 -7.00
C CYS A 399 10.01 3.52 -7.16
N PHE A 400 11.21 2.98 -6.97
CA PHE A 400 12.48 3.70 -7.13
C PHE A 400 13.40 3.02 -8.15
N THR A 401 14.32 3.80 -8.69
CA THR A 401 15.47 3.34 -9.44
C THR A 401 16.64 4.30 -9.24
N PHE A 402 17.86 3.86 -9.49
CA PHE A 402 19.08 4.59 -9.17
C PHE A 402 19.97 4.80 -10.40
N ARG A 403 20.96 5.69 -10.22
CA ARG A 403 21.91 6.06 -11.25
C ARG A 403 23.34 5.96 -10.71
N MET A 404 24.27 5.45 -11.51
CA MET A 404 25.68 5.46 -11.24
C MET A 404 26.40 6.41 -12.22
N ASP A 405 27.01 7.45 -11.69
CA ASP A 405 27.88 8.34 -12.44
C ASP A 405 29.34 7.85 -12.34
N GLY A 406 29.82 7.27 -13.45
CA GLY A 406 31.14 6.69 -13.54
C GLY A 406 32.14 7.64 -14.21
N ILE A 407 33.33 7.79 -13.62
CA ILE A 407 34.42 8.55 -14.21
C ILE A 407 35.71 7.74 -14.26
N LYS A 408 36.34 7.69 -15.44
CA LYS A 408 37.61 7.01 -15.67
C LYS A 408 38.77 8.01 -15.62
N VAL A 409 39.77 7.74 -14.76
CA VAL A 409 40.88 8.66 -14.49
C VAL A 409 42.23 7.94 -14.45
N ASN A 410 43.31 8.73 -14.58
CA ASN A 410 44.67 8.30 -14.37
C ASN A 410 45.02 8.20 -12.90
N ASP A 411 45.89 7.22 -12.51
CA ASP A 411 46.33 6.96 -11.13
C ASP A 411 47.26 8.02 -10.57
N GLN A 412 48.08 8.63 -11.43
CA GLN A 412 49.06 9.64 -11.00
C GLN A 412 48.45 11.05 -10.92
N ASP A 413 47.49 11.32 -11.76
CA ASP A 413 46.79 12.61 -11.81
C ASP A 413 45.31 12.38 -12.12
N PRO A 414 44.43 12.38 -11.09
CA PRO A 414 42.98 12.17 -11.27
C PRO A 414 42.28 13.24 -12.14
N GLU A 415 42.93 14.38 -12.41
CA GLU A 415 42.40 15.38 -13.32
C GLU A 415 42.53 14.97 -14.78
N VAL A 416 43.42 13.99 -15.08
CA VAL A 416 43.55 13.42 -16.41
C VAL A 416 42.45 12.38 -16.62
N LYS A 417 41.46 12.73 -17.44
CA LYS A 417 40.31 11.88 -17.79
C LYS A 417 40.72 10.91 -18.91
N LEU A 418 40.25 9.66 -18.83
CA LEU A 418 40.68 8.62 -19.75
C LEU A 418 39.53 8.16 -20.66
N GLU A 419 39.71 8.42 -21.97
CA GLU A 419 38.79 8.00 -23.03
C GLU A 419 39.06 6.54 -23.48
N GLY A 420 37.98 5.83 -23.87
CA GLY A 420 38.07 4.56 -24.59
C GLY A 420 38.25 3.32 -23.70
N ALA A 421 38.13 3.46 -22.39
CA ALA A 421 37.92 2.31 -21.52
C ALA A 421 36.57 1.68 -21.83
N LYS A 422 36.49 0.35 -21.89
CA LYS A 422 35.23 -0.38 -22.10
C LYS A 422 34.85 -1.19 -20.89
N PHE A 423 33.53 -1.22 -20.60
CA PHE A 423 32.98 -1.89 -19.45
C PHE A 423 31.74 -2.70 -19.79
N ARG A 424 31.51 -3.76 -18.99
CA ARG A 424 30.25 -4.50 -18.89
C ARG A 424 29.84 -4.60 -17.44
N LEU A 425 28.52 -4.62 -17.18
CA LEU A 425 27.94 -4.74 -15.87
C LEU A 425 27.35 -6.15 -15.68
N TYR A 426 27.50 -6.73 -14.50
CA TYR A 426 26.99 -8.06 -14.17
C TYR A 426 26.30 -8.05 -12.80
N SER A 427 25.32 -8.92 -12.61
CA SER A 427 24.64 -9.13 -11.33
C SER A 427 25.25 -10.25 -10.50
N ASP A 428 26.26 -10.97 -11.01
CA ASP A 428 26.94 -12.06 -10.31
C ASP A 428 28.46 -11.91 -10.30
N SER A 429 29.12 -12.44 -9.26
CA SER A 429 30.56 -12.34 -9.05
C SER A 429 31.42 -13.09 -10.10
N SER A 430 30.85 -14.09 -10.76
CA SER A 430 31.46 -14.82 -11.85
C SER A 430 31.37 -14.13 -13.19
N CYS A 431 30.67 -12.99 -13.27
CA CYS A 431 30.41 -12.21 -14.49
C CYS A 431 29.81 -13.08 -15.61
N THR A 432 28.80 -13.86 -15.28
CA THR A 432 28.03 -14.70 -16.22
C THR A 432 26.64 -14.17 -16.48
N LYS A 433 26.08 -13.39 -15.57
CA LYS A 433 24.77 -12.74 -15.70
C LYS A 433 24.95 -11.26 -16.03
N GLU A 434 25.04 -10.96 -17.33
CA GLU A 434 25.22 -9.59 -17.79
C GLU A 434 23.95 -8.76 -17.58
N VAL A 435 24.10 -7.56 -17.04
CA VAL A 435 23.10 -6.49 -17.03
C VAL A 435 23.33 -5.67 -18.29
N TYR A 436 22.52 -5.93 -19.30
CA TYR A 436 22.66 -5.26 -20.60
C TYR A 436 22.27 -3.80 -20.51
N VAL A 437 22.95 -2.98 -21.29
CA VAL A 437 22.69 -1.56 -21.40
C VAL A 437 22.64 -1.12 -22.86
N LYS A 438 21.93 -0.04 -23.15
CA LYS A 438 21.94 0.67 -24.42
C LYS A 438 22.33 2.13 -24.20
N GLU A 439 22.64 2.87 -25.26
CA GLU A 439 22.85 4.30 -25.15
C GLU A 439 21.56 4.98 -24.67
N ALA A 440 21.67 5.86 -23.68
CA ALA A 440 20.54 6.60 -23.16
C ALA A 440 19.98 7.57 -24.21
N ALA A 441 18.66 7.66 -24.33
CA ALA A 441 17.99 8.50 -25.34
C ALA A 441 18.34 10.00 -25.22
N ASN A 442 18.64 10.46 -24.00
CA ASN A 442 19.08 11.84 -23.73
C ASN A 442 20.58 12.09 -24.02
N GLY A 443 21.34 11.06 -24.43
CA GLY A 443 22.77 11.13 -24.70
C GLY A 443 23.67 11.20 -23.45
N ASP A 444 23.13 11.01 -22.24
CA ASP A 444 23.89 11.06 -20.99
C ASP A 444 24.23 9.64 -20.48
N GLY A 445 25.06 8.94 -21.24
CA GLY A 445 25.54 7.60 -20.83
C GLY A 445 24.66 6.46 -21.33
N TYR A 446 24.31 5.54 -20.44
CA TYR A 446 23.69 4.27 -20.74
C TYR A 446 22.48 4.01 -19.87
N THR A 447 21.46 3.37 -20.44
CA THR A 447 20.25 2.93 -19.72
C THR A 447 20.23 1.40 -19.69
N VAL A 448 19.84 0.82 -18.54
CA VAL A 448 19.62 -0.62 -18.40
C VAL A 448 18.52 -1.08 -19.36
N ILE A 449 18.73 -2.23 -19.99
CA ILE A 449 17.75 -2.88 -20.86
C ILE A 449 16.97 -3.91 -20.04
N ASN A 450 15.69 -4.03 -20.38
CA ASN A 450 14.78 -5.01 -19.76
C ASN A 450 15.36 -6.43 -19.75
N ARG A 451 15.66 -6.92 -18.54
CA ARG A 451 16.15 -8.28 -18.32
C ARG A 451 15.12 -9.34 -18.71
N ASP A 452 13.82 -9.06 -18.49
CA ASP A 452 12.73 -9.97 -18.80
C ASP A 452 12.51 -10.15 -20.32
N SER A 453 13.05 -9.22 -21.13
CA SER A 453 13.04 -9.33 -22.59
C SER A 453 14.15 -10.19 -23.15
N VAL A 454 15.15 -10.54 -22.34
CA VAL A 454 16.28 -11.39 -22.76
C VAL A 454 15.85 -12.84 -22.86
N LYS A 455 15.62 -13.31 -24.07
CA LYS A 455 15.28 -14.71 -24.32
C LYS A 455 16.57 -15.51 -24.59
N ASN A 456 16.67 -16.65 -23.91
CA ASN A 456 17.76 -17.65 -24.13
C ASN A 456 19.19 -17.15 -23.85
N ASP A 457 19.38 -16.23 -22.92
CA ASP A 457 20.68 -15.63 -22.58
C ASP A 457 21.41 -14.94 -23.78
N GLU A 458 20.69 -14.63 -24.86
CA GLU A 458 21.21 -13.88 -25.98
C GLU A 458 21.14 -12.37 -25.70
N ALA A 459 22.22 -11.64 -26.00
CA ALA A 459 22.24 -10.18 -25.85
C ALA A 459 21.16 -9.54 -26.71
N PRO A 460 20.38 -8.58 -26.16
CA PRO A 460 19.43 -7.77 -26.96
C PRO A 460 20.15 -7.08 -28.14
N ALA A 461 19.43 -6.89 -29.25
CA ALA A 461 20.00 -6.29 -30.46
C ALA A 461 20.54 -4.87 -30.26
N GLU A 462 19.91 -4.11 -29.34
CA GLU A 462 20.32 -2.76 -28.95
C GLU A 462 21.40 -2.71 -27.86
N ALA A 463 21.80 -3.87 -27.30
CA ALA A 463 22.81 -3.93 -26.25
C ALA A 463 24.17 -3.45 -26.76
N VAL A 464 24.79 -2.57 -26.00
CA VAL A 464 26.13 -2.03 -26.30
C VAL A 464 27.08 -2.23 -25.14
N GLU A 465 28.38 -2.18 -25.44
CA GLU A 465 29.41 -2.14 -24.41
C GLU A 465 29.66 -0.68 -24.02
N MET A 466 29.64 -0.39 -22.71
CA MET A 466 29.88 0.97 -22.22
C MET A 466 31.30 1.43 -22.55
N VAL A 467 31.47 2.66 -22.97
CA VAL A 467 32.76 3.26 -23.33
C VAL A 467 32.92 4.60 -22.60
N SER A 468 34.03 4.80 -21.89
CA SER A 468 34.35 6.12 -21.35
C SER A 468 34.58 7.14 -22.45
N ASN A 469 33.89 8.27 -22.41
CA ASN A 469 34.00 9.33 -23.39
C ASN A 469 35.28 10.18 -23.16
N LYS A 470 35.47 11.25 -23.98
CA LYS A 470 36.62 12.16 -23.86
C LYS A 470 36.79 12.82 -22.49
N ASN A 471 35.71 12.91 -21.70
CA ASN A 471 35.72 13.43 -20.35
C ASN A 471 35.85 12.30 -19.29
N GLY A 472 36.11 11.05 -19.73
CA GLY A 472 36.20 9.88 -18.88
C GLY A 472 34.85 9.33 -18.39
N ILE A 473 33.72 9.92 -18.82
CA ILE A 473 32.38 9.63 -18.28
C ILE A 473 31.81 8.36 -18.91
N PHE A 474 31.15 7.52 -18.06
CA PHE A 474 30.39 6.32 -18.46
C PHE A 474 29.23 6.11 -17.45
N ASN A 475 28.21 6.94 -17.50
CA ASN A 475 27.06 6.91 -16.59
C ASN A 475 26.12 5.76 -16.94
N ILE A 476 25.46 5.19 -15.91
CA ILE A 476 24.46 4.12 -16.05
C ILE A 476 23.22 4.54 -15.28
N VAL A 477 22.05 4.47 -15.90
CA VAL A 477 20.77 4.82 -15.31
C VAL A 477 19.86 3.60 -15.30
N GLY A 478 19.04 3.49 -14.26
CA GLY A 478 18.07 2.42 -14.14
C GLY A 478 18.55 1.23 -13.33
N LEU A 479 19.33 1.47 -12.29
CA LEU A 479 19.88 0.45 -11.39
C LEU A 479 18.94 0.24 -10.18
N ASP A 480 18.97 -0.98 -9.68
CA ASP A 480 18.31 -1.42 -8.48
C ASP A 480 19.24 -1.32 -7.25
N SER A 481 18.71 -1.37 -6.03
CA SER A 481 19.52 -1.44 -4.81
C SER A 481 20.07 -2.84 -4.54
N GLN A 482 20.99 -3.27 -5.36
CA GLN A 482 21.61 -4.61 -5.29
C GLN A 482 23.14 -4.57 -5.43
N THR A 483 23.76 -5.75 -5.50
CA THR A 483 25.18 -5.89 -5.83
C THR A 483 25.40 -6.02 -7.33
N TYR A 484 26.28 -5.17 -7.85
CA TYR A 484 26.75 -5.24 -9.23
C TYR A 484 28.24 -5.52 -9.30
N TYR A 485 28.68 -6.03 -10.45
CA TYR A 485 30.09 -6.29 -10.76
C TYR A 485 30.43 -5.58 -12.08
N LEU A 486 31.18 -4.47 -11.98
CA LEU A 486 31.63 -3.68 -13.11
C LEU A 486 32.96 -4.22 -13.60
N LYS A 487 32.99 -4.81 -14.81
CA LYS A 487 34.18 -5.41 -15.41
C LYS A 487 34.72 -4.53 -16.53
N GLU A 488 36.01 -4.14 -16.40
CA GLU A 488 36.70 -3.50 -17.49
C GLU A 488 37.10 -4.58 -18.54
N THR A 489 36.59 -4.46 -19.75
CA THR A 489 36.86 -5.40 -20.86
C THR A 489 38.01 -4.91 -21.75
N LYS A 490 38.24 -3.57 -21.76
CA LYS A 490 39.35 -2.95 -22.48
C LYS A 490 39.80 -1.70 -21.71
N ALA A 491 41.12 -1.65 -21.44
CA ALA A 491 41.74 -0.45 -20.86
C ALA A 491 41.94 0.66 -21.90
N PRO A 492 42.03 1.95 -21.49
CA PRO A 492 42.49 3.03 -22.36
C PRO A 492 43.86 2.76 -22.95
N ALA A 493 44.19 3.38 -24.10
CA ALA A 493 45.46 3.19 -24.76
C ALA A 493 46.63 3.63 -23.85
N GLY A 494 47.59 2.71 -23.62
CA GLY A 494 48.73 2.97 -22.76
C GLY A 494 48.54 2.62 -21.28
N TYR A 495 47.38 2.14 -20.89
CA TYR A 495 47.02 1.78 -19.51
C TYR A 495 46.90 0.27 -19.34
N ARG A 496 46.98 -0.19 -18.08
CA ARG A 496 46.80 -1.58 -17.70
C ARG A 496 45.30 -1.88 -17.48
N LEU A 497 44.88 -3.04 -17.98
CA LEU A 497 43.53 -3.55 -17.75
C LEU A 497 43.32 -3.92 -16.29
N LEU A 498 42.18 -3.55 -15.70
CA LEU A 498 41.72 -4.10 -14.44
C LEU A 498 41.25 -5.53 -14.68
N LYS A 499 41.94 -6.50 -14.05
CA LYS A 499 41.68 -7.92 -14.28
C LYS A 499 40.43 -8.43 -13.56
N ASP A 500 40.23 -7.93 -12.36
CA ASP A 500 39.11 -8.31 -11.50
C ASP A 500 37.99 -7.30 -11.65
N PRO A 501 36.72 -7.75 -11.60
CA PRO A 501 35.58 -6.81 -11.61
C PRO A 501 35.54 -6.01 -10.31
N ILE A 502 35.07 -4.80 -10.39
CA ILE A 502 34.76 -3.95 -9.23
C ILE A 502 33.40 -4.35 -8.72
N LYS A 503 33.33 -4.84 -7.47
CA LYS A 503 32.07 -5.10 -6.80
C LYS A 503 31.48 -3.78 -6.31
N ILE A 504 30.23 -3.50 -6.63
CA ILE A 504 29.51 -2.29 -6.24
C ILE A 504 28.27 -2.72 -5.48
N ASP A 505 28.14 -2.29 -4.23
CA ASP A 505 26.97 -2.52 -3.41
C ASP A 505 26.16 -1.22 -3.32
N ILE A 506 24.89 -1.24 -3.77
CA ILE A 506 23.93 -0.14 -3.64
C ILE A 506 22.92 -0.55 -2.58
N LYS A 507 22.62 0.34 -1.64
CA LYS A 507 21.68 0.12 -0.55
C LYS A 507 20.80 1.34 -0.33
N ALA A 508 19.51 1.16 -0.53
CA ALA A 508 18.49 2.14 -0.19
C ALA A 508 17.85 1.83 1.18
N THR A 509 17.34 2.83 1.85
CA THR A 509 16.53 2.71 3.07
C THR A 509 15.30 3.58 2.91
N TYR A 510 14.13 2.99 3.15
CA TYR A 510 12.84 3.61 2.95
C TYR A 510 12.09 3.82 4.26
N ASP A 511 11.12 4.76 4.25
CA ASP A 511 10.10 4.90 5.30
C ASP A 511 8.98 3.89 5.02
N GLU A 512 9.24 2.65 5.33
CA GLU A 512 8.32 1.57 5.10
C GLU A 512 7.27 1.49 6.20
N ASN A 513 6.09 0.99 5.84
CA ASN A 513 4.97 0.76 6.77
C ASN A 513 4.41 2.01 7.45
N ASN A 514 4.75 3.20 7.01
CA ASN A 514 4.07 4.40 7.45
C ASN A 514 2.84 4.69 6.58
N ARG A 515 1.87 3.77 6.63
CA ARG A 515 0.64 3.82 5.84
C ARG A 515 -0.11 5.14 5.93
N ILE A 516 0.03 5.90 7.04
CA ILE A 516 -0.63 7.20 7.20
C ILE A 516 -0.16 8.19 6.13
N ASN A 517 1.10 8.13 5.73
CA ASN A 517 1.63 9.01 4.68
C ASN A 517 1.14 8.61 3.29
N TYR A 518 0.86 7.32 3.05
CA TYR A 518 0.45 6.79 1.75
C TYR A 518 -1.07 6.83 1.56
N ILE A 519 -1.88 6.67 2.61
CA ILE A 519 -3.35 6.65 2.54
C ILE A 519 -3.96 8.01 2.15
N LYS A 520 -3.27 9.12 2.39
CA LYS A 520 -3.82 10.46 2.15
C LYS A 520 -3.75 10.91 0.71
N GLY A 521 -3.12 10.15 -0.19
CA GLY A 521 -2.88 10.56 -1.55
C GLY A 521 -1.97 11.79 -1.67
N ASP A 522 -1.20 12.08 -0.59
CA ASP A 522 -0.22 13.17 -0.58
C ASP A 522 1.04 12.81 -1.39
N GLY A 523 1.02 11.62 -1.98
CA GLY A 523 2.04 11.15 -2.88
C GLY A 523 3.35 10.72 -2.23
N ALA A 524 4.33 10.38 -3.06
CA ALA A 524 5.69 10.14 -2.65
C ALA A 524 6.27 11.44 -2.08
N THR A 525 6.59 11.44 -0.81
CA THR A 525 7.23 12.58 -0.18
C THR A 525 8.75 12.48 -0.29
N ASP A 526 9.43 13.60 -0.12
CA ASP A 526 10.90 13.67 0.03
C ASP A 526 11.43 12.82 1.18
N LYS A 527 10.57 12.22 2.00
CA LYS A 527 10.91 11.34 3.13
C LYS A 527 10.81 9.86 2.82
N THR A 528 10.16 9.48 1.72
CA THR A 528 9.96 8.06 1.36
C THR A 528 11.29 7.34 1.19
N LEU A 529 12.22 7.88 0.41
CA LEU A 529 13.61 7.43 0.37
C LEU A 529 14.41 8.17 1.44
N GLN A 530 14.76 7.48 2.53
CA GLN A 530 15.44 8.09 3.69
C GLN A 530 16.95 8.13 3.55
N LYS A 531 17.55 7.11 2.92
CA LYS A 531 19.00 6.97 2.81
C LYS A 531 19.38 6.21 1.54
N LEU A 532 20.43 6.68 0.88
CA LEU A 532 21.11 5.99 -0.21
C LEU A 532 22.59 5.84 0.15
N GLU A 533 23.05 4.62 0.25
CA GLU A 533 24.45 4.27 0.52
C GLU A 533 25.00 3.44 -0.63
N ALA A 534 26.24 3.67 -0.96
CA ALA A 534 26.94 2.83 -1.92
C ALA A 534 28.40 2.62 -1.53
N SER A 535 28.92 1.45 -1.83
CA SER A 535 30.34 1.11 -1.65
C SER A 535 30.87 0.36 -2.85
N ALA A 536 32.16 0.49 -3.09
CA ALA A 536 32.86 -0.25 -4.12
C ALA A 536 34.04 -1.01 -3.52
N HIS A 537 34.17 -2.28 -3.89
CA HIS A 537 35.32 -3.12 -3.52
C HIS A 537 36.25 -3.28 -4.73
N PHE A 538 37.50 -2.83 -4.57
CA PHE A 538 38.52 -2.85 -5.61
C PHE A 538 39.56 -3.92 -5.29
N LYS A 539 39.95 -4.68 -6.32
CA LYS A 539 41.07 -5.59 -6.32
C LYS A 539 42.13 -5.12 -7.28
N GLU A 540 43.27 -4.71 -6.78
CA GLU A 540 44.38 -4.24 -7.60
C GLU A 540 45.64 -5.07 -7.41
N PHE A 541 46.32 -5.38 -8.50
CA PHE A 541 47.59 -6.10 -8.47
C PHE A 541 48.77 -5.14 -8.63
N TYR A 542 49.51 -4.91 -7.56
CA TYR A 542 50.72 -4.09 -7.58
C TYR A 542 51.98 -4.93 -7.30
N THR A 543 52.95 -4.88 -8.23
CA THR A 543 54.31 -5.38 -8.01
C THR A 543 54.43 -6.72 -7.25
N GLY A 544 53.58 -7.68 -7.57
CA GLY A 544 53.59 -9.00 -6.96
C GLY A 544 52.71 -9.15 -5.72
N ALA A 545 51.98 -8.12 -5.29
CA ALA A 545 51.01 -8.17 -4.20
C ALA A 545 49.63 -7.70 -4.67
N PHE A 546 48.58 -8.38 -4.22
CA PHE A 546 47.20 -7.90 -4.34
C PHE A 546 46.93 -6.87 -3.26
N THR A 547 46.32 -5.77 -3.65
CA THR A 547 45.76 -4.80 -2.72
C THR A 547 44.24 -4.80 -2.90
N GLU A 548 43.52 -5.14 -1.84
CA GLU A 548 42.06 -5.07 -1.79
C GLU A 548 41.69 -3.92 -0.87
N TYR A 549 40.72 -3.11 -1.28
CA TYR A 549 40.21 -2.03 -0.46
C TYR A 549 38.77 -1.73 -0.76
N ASP A 550 38.01 -1.36 0.27
CA ASP A 550 36.66 -0.85 0.17
C ASP A 550 36.67 0.68 0.13
N SER A 551 35.81 1.24 -0.67
CA SER A 551 35.61 2.67 -0.80
C SER A 551 34.12 2.98 -0.67
N SER A 552 33.74 3.81 0.31
CA SER A 552 32.40 4.40 0.31
C SER A 552 32.28 5.36 -0.85
N LEU A 553 31.21 5.22 -1.62
CA LEU A 553 30.93 6.10 -2.75
C LEU A 553 30.13 7.32 -2.27
N THR A 554 30.33 8.46 -2.91
CA THR A 554 29.51 9.64 -2.66
C THR A 554 28.15 9.42 -3.31
N THR A 555 27.08 9.66 -2.56
CA THR A 555 25.72 9.49 -3.01
C THR A 555 24.96 10.82 -2.96
N ASN A 556 23.97 10.97 -3.83
CA ASN A 556 22.98 12.05 -3.79
C ASN A 556 21.59 11.42 -3.78
N ILE A 557 20.88 11.55 -2.67
CA ILE A 557 19.58 10.95 -2.46
C ILE A 557 18.49 11.61 -3.31
N GLU A 558 18.60 12.92 -3.59
CA GLU A 558 17.60 13.65 -4.38
C GLU A 558 17.57 13.16 -5.84
N THR A 559 18.74 12.85 -6.39
CA THR A 559 18.87 12.39 -7.77
C THR A 559 19.11 10.87 -7.88
N GLY A 560 19.06 10.14 -6.75
CA GLY A 560 19.33 8.70 -6.73
C GLY A 560 20.72 8.31 -7.24
N THR A 561 21.69 9.24 -7.22
CA THR A 561 22.99 9.07 -7.87
C THR A 561 24.05 8.57 -6.91
N LEU A 562 24.84 7.61 -7.37
CA LEU A 562 26.11 7.22 -6.75
C LEU A 562 27.27 7.55 -7.70
N ASN A 563 28.39 8.04 -7.15
CA ASN A 563 29.56 8.45 -7.94
C ASN A 563 30.70 7.47 -7.75
N ILE A 564 31.18 6.90 -8.84
CA ILE A 564 32.32 5.97 -8.82
C ILE A 564 33.50 6.50 -9.64
N LYS A 565 34.68 6.48 -9.06
CA LYS A 565 35.94 6.81 -9.73
C LYS A 565 36.72 5.52 -10.02
N VAL A 566 36.89 5.20 -11.29
CA VAL A 566 37.65 4.02 -11.73
C VAL A 566 39.01 4.48 -12.27
N VAL A 567 40.07 3.96 -11.61
CA VAL A 567 41.46 4.37 -11.85
C VAL A 567 42.18 3.35 -12.73
N ASN A 568 42.92 3.78 -13.75
CA ASN A 568 43.88 2.91 -14.44
C ASN A 568 45.33 3.41 -14.29
N LYS A 569 46.24 2.45 -14.20
CA LYS A 569 47.69 2.71 -14.13
C LYS A 569 48.34 2.63 -15.51
N VAL A 570 49.31 3.51 -15.72
CA VAL A 570 50.11 3.46 -16.94
C VAL A 570 50.77 2.10 -17.13
N GLY A 571 50.73 1.58 -18.35
CA GLY A 571 51.39 0.32 -18.71
C GLY A 571 52.90 0.47 -18.69
N SER A 572 53.61 -0.58 -18.18
CA SER A 572 55.08 -0.63 -18.24
C SER A 572 55.51 -1.09 -19.63
N LYS A 573 56.38 -0.36 -20.26
CA LYS A 573 57.10 -0.87 -21.45
C LYS A 573 58.30 -1.70 -20.96
N LEU A 574 58.31 -2.98 -21.26
CA LEU A 574 59.53 -3.77 -21.04
C LEU A 574 60.61 -3.27 -22.00
N PRO A 575 61.86 -3.22 -21.56
CA PRO A 575 62.96 -2.91 -22.47
C PRO A 575 62.96 -3.86 -23.68
N ALA A 576 62.90 -3.34 -24.87
CA ALA A 576 63.00 -4.17 -26.06
C ALA A 576 64.45 -4.70 -26.17
N THR A 577 64.62 -6.01 -26.04
CA THR A 577 65.87 -6.67 -26.38
C THR A 577 66.07 -6.56 -27.91
N GLY A 578 66.82 -5.59 -28.37
CA GLY A 578 66.98 -5.25 -29.80
C GLY A 578 66.90 -3.77 -30.04
N SER A 579 66.87 -2.93 -28.98
CA SER A 579 66.90 -1.49 -29.11
C SER A 579 68.21 -0.98 -29.70
N SER A 580 68.21 0.29 -30.14
CA SER A 580 69.32 1.03 -30.70
C SER A 580 70.68 0.84 -30.01
N MET A 581 70.66 0.42 -28.73
CA MET A 581 71.85 0.13 -27.95
C MET A 581 72.53 -1.17 -28.37
N THR A 582 71.76 -2.22 -28.79
CA THR A 582 72.31 -3.47 -29.33
C THR A 582 72.93 -3.18 -30.72
N LEU A 583 72.26 -2.33 -31.51
CA LEU A 583 72.80 -1.90 -32.80
C LEU A 583 74.07 -1.06 -32.63
N LEU A 584 74.13 -0.17 -31.65
CA LEU A 584 75.31 0.65 -31.33
C LEU A 584 76.47 -0.23 -30.84
N LEU A 585 76.20 -1.21 -29.96
CA LEU A 585 77.22 -2.14 -29.50
C LEU A 585 77.75 -3.04 -30.65
N THR A 586 76.90 -3.48 -31.55
CA THR A 586 77.28 -4.26 -32.73
C THR A 586 78.14 -3.44 -33.70
N VAL A 587 77.74 -2.21 -33.96
CA VAL A 587 78.46 -1.27 -34.87
C VAL A 587 79.81 -0.89 -34.24
N THR A 588 79.88 -0.58 -32.95
CA THR A 588 81.13 -0.23 -32.27
C THR A 588 82.06 -1.48 -32.15
N GLY A 589 81.47 -2.64 -31.82
CA GLY A 589 82.22 -3.90 -31.77
C GLY A 589 82.81 -4.31 -33.11
N THR A 590 82.08 -4.19 -34.20
CA THR A 590 82.55 -4.44 -35.58
C THR A 590 83.61 -3.40 -36.00
N GLY A 591 83.43 -2.12 -35.66
CA GLY A 591 84.41 -1.08 -35.91
C GLY A 591 85.75 -1.32 -35.22
N LEU A 592 85.74 -1.79 -33.94
CA LEU A 592 86.93 -2.14 -33.19
C LEU A 592 87.60 -3.38 -33.75
N MET A 593 86.86 -4.39 -34.21
CA MET A 593 87.42 -5.57 -34.86
C MET A 593 88.14 -5.23 -36.20
N VAL A 594 87.51 -4.37 -37.00
CA VAL A 594 88.09 -3.88 -38.26
C VAL A 594 89.38 -3.08 -37.99
N ALA A 595 89.33 -2.17 -37.01
CA ALA A 595 90.51 -1.41 -36.57
C ALA A 595 91.65 -2.31 -36.06
N ALA A 596 91.37 -3.40 -35.27
CA ALA A 596 92.29 -4.36 -34.79
C ALA A 596 92.94 -5.21 -35.96
N LEU A 597 92.08 -5.55 -36.94
CA LEU A 597 92.58 -6.28 -38.14
C LEU A 597 93.49 -5.40 -39.04
N ILE A 598 93.18 -4.08 -39.20
CA ILE A 598 93.99 -3.12 -39.93
C ILE A 598 95.35 -2.95 -39.18
N LYS A 599 95.33 -2.82 -37.86
CA LYS A 599 96.56 -2.71 -37.06
C LYS A 599 97.41 -3.97 -37.16
N ARG A 600 96.88 -5.13 -37.10
CA ARG A 600 97.54 -6.41 -37.23
C ARG A 600 98.12 -6.61 -38.63
N ARG A 601 97.48 -6.08 -39.68
CA ARG A 601 98.00 -6.08 -41.05
C ARG A 601 99.15 -5.12 -41.20
N LYS A 602 99.20 -3.99 -40.55
CA LYS A 602 100.27 -3.02 -40.56
C LYS A 602 101.52 -3.61 -39.83
N GLU A 603 101.35 -4.26 -38.70
CA GLU A 603 102.40 -4.89 -37.94
C GLU A 603 102.95 -6.16 -38.62
N ALA A 604 102.30 -6.74 -39.62
CA ALA A 604 102.79 -7.89 -40.40
C ALA A 604 103.50 -7.47 -41.73
N VAL A 605 103.63 -6.18 -42.01
CA VAL A 605 104.27 -5.63 -43.20
C VAL A 605 105.57 -4.81 -42.86
N GLU A 606 105.83 -4.63 -41.52
CA GLU A 606 107.15 -4.20 -41.04
C GLU A 606 107.90 -5.47 -40.62
#